data_1e29db4570c06851ce498f5db45a5987
#
_entry.id   1e29db4570c06851ce498f5db45a5987
#
_cell.length_a   1.000
_cell.length_b   1.000
_cell.length_c   1.000
_cell.angle_alpha   90.00
_cell.angle_beta   90.00
_cell.angle_gamma   90.00
#
_symmetry.space_group_name_H-M   'P 1'
#
loop_
_entity.id
_entity.type
_entity.pdbx_description
1 polymer ?
#
loop_
_entity_poly.entity_id
_entity_poly.type
_entity_poly.pdbx_seq_one_letter_code
_entity_poly.pdbx_strand_id
1 'polypeptide(L)'
;MTSLTENVSSTLAGDVYSRGNVATGSYTYDKNGNMANDSRRALDFGYNVLNLLSEVKTVGGELKAKYDYLADGTKLRVRDKGDVNGFDYLGSLTYRKSGAGLQLESASFGDGVIRPGDSNGGQGEVNYFLTDHLGSVRVIVDGTGKVLERNDYYPFGARQVRSDYPQLAANRFKYNGKEEQVTGDLDWLDCGA
;
A
#
# COMPACT_ATOMS: atom_id res chain seq x y z
N MET A 1 -20.27 -10.20 -2.57
CA MET A 1 -21.02 -9.06 -1.98
C MET A 1 -21.30 -8.06 -3.08
N THR A 2 -22.54 -7.74 -3.37
CA THR A 2 -22.94 -6.84 -4.46
C THR A 2 -23.27 -5.41 -4.00
N SER A 3 -23.56 -5.24 -2.71
CA SER A 3 -23.79 -3.92 -2.11
C SER A 3 -23.40 -3.93 -0.64
N LEU A 4 -23.03 -2.76 -0.14
CA LEU A 4 -22.75 -2.48 1.25
C LEU A 4 -23.51 -1.22 1.66
N THR A 5 -24.19 -1.27 2.80
CA THR A 5 -24.75 -0.09 3.46
C THR A 5 -24.10 0.03 4.83
N GLU A 6 -23.45 1.15 5.12
CA GLU A 6 -22.87 1.43 6.43
C GLU A 6 -23.90 2.12 7.33
N ASN A 7 -24.01 1.64 8.56
CA ASN A 7 -24.81 2.25 9.60
C ASN A 7 -23.96 2.46 10.85
N VAL A 8 -22.92 3.30 10.71
CA VAL A 8 -22.03 3.69 11.81
C VAL A 8 -22.29 5.13 12.23
N SER A 9 -22.13 5.42 13.52
CA SER A 9 -22.21 6.79 14.01
C SER A 9 -21.09 7.64 13.41
N SER A 10 -21.38 8.91 13.15
CA SER A 10 -20.43 9.87 12.54
C SER A 10 -19.09 9.99 13.27
N THR A 11 -19.06 9.69 14.57
CA THR A 11 -17.84 9.70 15.40
C THR A 11 -16.88 8.55 15.09
N LEU A 12 -17.39 7.36 14.75
CA LEU A 12 -16.56 6.21 14.38
C LEU A 12 -16.18 6.23 12.89
N ALA A 13 -17.02 6.80 12.05
CA ALA A 13 -16.78 6.91 10.61
C ALA A 13 -15.56 7.79 10.29
N GLY A 14 -15.27 8.81 11.10
CA GLY A 14 -14.12 9.70 10.92
C GLY A 14 -12.77 9.00 11.18
N ASP A 15 -12.72 8.07 12.13
CA ASP A 15 -11.49 7.39 12.52
C ASP A 15 -11.09 6.24 11.60
N VAL A 16 -12.07 5.54 11.04
CA VAL A 16 -11.85 4.30 10.27
C VAL A 16 -12.06 4.51 8.77
N TYR A 17 -12.92 5.45 8.38
CA TYR A 17 -13.32 5.67 6.98
C TYR A 17 -13.31 7.15 6.63
N SER A 18 -12.15 7.79 6.65
CA SER A 18 -11.98 9.21 6.34
C SER A 18 -12.31 9.60 4.88
N ARG A 19 -12.79 8.67 4.05
CA ARG A 19 -13.07 8.89 2.63
C ARG A 19 -14.51 9.32 2.34
N GLY A 20 -15.00 10.31 3.06
CA GLY A 20 -16.26 10.96 2.73
C GLY A 20 -17.51 10.15 3.12
N ASN A 21 -18.64 10.84 3.11
CA ASN A 21 -19.95 10.38 3.56
C ASN A 21 -20.65 9.35 2.64
N VAL A 22 -19.92 8.46 1.97
CA VAL A 22 -20.55 7.44 1.11
C VAL A 22 -20.92 6.23 1.99
N ALA A 23 -22.11 6.29 2.57
CA ALA A 23 -22.65 5.24 3.42
C ALA A 23 -23.06 3.96 2.66
N THR A 24 -23.13 4.01 1.34
CA THR A 24 -23.55 2.88 0.50
C THR A 24 -22.60 2.69 -0.68
N GLY A 25 -22.36 1.45 -1.06
CA GLY A 25 -21.59 1.09 -2.23
C GLY A 25 -22.17 -0.11 -2.95
N SER A 26 -21.99 -0.15 -4.26
CA SER A 26 -22.27 -1.31 -5.09
C SER A 26 -20.96 -1.81 -5.72
N TYR A 27 -20.89 -3.11 -5.91
CA TYR A 27 -19.74 -3.79 -6.45
C TYR A 27 -20.16 -4.68 -7.61
N THR A 28 -19.42 -4.63 -8.69
CA THR A 28 -19.59 -5.56 -9.81
C THR A 28 -18.37 -6.45 -9.94
N TYR A 29 -18.54 -7.59 -10.55
CA TYR A 29 -17.51 -8.60 -10.70
C TYR A 29 -17.43 -9.06 -12.14
N ASP A 30 -16.25 -9.43 -12.60
CA ASP A 30 -16.04 -10.07 -13.88
C ASP A 30 -16.51 -11.55 -13.87
N LYS A 31 -16.33 -12.24 -15.00
CA LYS A 31 -16.71 -13.66 -15.12
C LYS A 31 -15.87 -14.61 -14.28
N ASN A 32 -14.69 -14.16 -13.83
CA ASN A 32 -13.78 -14.93 -13.01
C ASN A 32 -14.03 -14.68 -11.51
N GLY A 33 -14.93 -13.75 -11.16
CA GLY A 33 -15.22 -13.36 -9.79
C GLY A 33 -14.33 -12.23 -9.27
N ASN A 34 -13.49 -11.62 -10.08
CA ASN A 34 -12.68 -10.46 -9.70
C ASN A 34 -13.57 -9.22 -9.63
N MET A 35 -13.35 -8.35 -8.66
CA MET A 35 -14.08 -7.08 -8.53
C MET A 35 -13.76 -6.16 -9.70
N ALA A 36 -14.73 -5.87 -10.55
CA ALA A 36 -14.57 -5.01 -11.71
C ALA A 36 -14.84 -3.53 -11.42
N ASN A 37 -15.72 -3.24 -10.45
CA ASN A 37 -16.04 -1.87 -10.04
C ASN A 37 -16.33 -1.80 -8.54
N ASP A 38 -15.84 -0.73 -7.92
CA ASP A 38 -16.20 -0.29 -6.57
C ASP A 38 -16.77 1.13 -6.65
N SER A 39 -18.10 1.24 -6.59
CA SER A 39 -18.78 2.55 -6.70
C SER A 39 -18.49 3.46 -5.51
N ARG A 40 -18.15 2.90 -4.35
CA ARG A 40 -17.85 3.65 -3.14
C ARG A 40 -16.53 4.41 -3.27
N ARG A 41 -15.55 3.80 -3.93
CA ARG A 41 -14.26 4.43 -4.23
C ARG A 41 -14.23 5.13 -5.58
N ALA A 42 -15.28 4.97 -6.37
CA ALA A 42 -15.39 5.41 -7.75
C ALA A 42 -14.21 4.86 -8.61
N LEU A 43 -13.92 3.56 -8.45
CA LEU A 43 -12.83 2.88 -9.12
C LEU A 43 -13.29 1.70 -9.96
N ASP A 44 -12.65 1.54 -11.10
CA ASP A 44 -12.71 0.39 -11.99
C ASP A 44 -11.39 -0.38 -11.96
N PHE A 45 -11.48 -1.71 -11.99
CA PHE A 45 -10.36 -2.62 -11.90
C PHE A 45 -10.23 -3.50 -13.12
N GLY A 46 -9.05 -3.58 -13.70
CA GLY A 46 -8.70 -4.48 -14.79
C GLY A 46 -7.73 -5.56 -14.31
N TYR A 47 -7.89 -6.77 -14.84
CA TYR A 47 -7.07 -7.91 -14.48
C TYR A 47 -6.36 -8.51 -15.69
N ASN A 48 -5.22 -9.14 -15.48
CA ASN A 48 -4.50 -9.88 -16.50
C ASN A 48 -5.00 -11.33 -16.61
N VAL A 49 -4.39 -12.11 -17.48
CA VAL A 49 -4.76 -13.53 -17.72
C VAL A 49 -4.52 -14.45 -16.51
N LEU A 50 -3.73 -13.99 -15.52
CA LEU A 50 -3.50 -14.69 -14.26
C LEU A 50 -4.48 -14.27 -13.16
N ASN A 51 -5.48 -13.46 -13.47
CA ASN A 51 -6.39 -12.82 -12.52
C ASN A 51 -5.70 -11.88 -11.51
N LEU A 52 -4.52 -11.35 -11.86
CA LEU A 52 -3.83 -10.35 -11.07
C LEU A 52 -4.26 -8.95 -11.50
N LEU A 53 -4.42 -8.04 -10.53
CA LEU A 53 -4.80 -6.66 -10.78
C LEU A 53 -3.77 -5.98 -11.70
N SER A 54 -4.16 -5.63 -12.92
CA SER A 54 -3.27 -5.02 -13.91
C SER A 54 -3.40 -3.51 -14.00
N GLU A 55 -4.59 -2.97 -13.74
CA GLU A 55 -4.83 -1.53 -13.74
C GLU A 55 -5.96 -1.13 -12.81
N VAL A 56 -5.87 0.09 -12.30
CA VAL A 56 -6.92 0.77 -11.56
C VAL A 56 -7.19 2.10 -12.22
N LYS A 57 -8.45 2.37 -12.49
CA LYS A 57 -8.92 3.61 -13.10
C LYS A 57 -10.02 4.24 -12.26
N THR A 58 -10.21 5.53 -12.38
CA THR A 58 -11.45 6.16 -11.94
C THR A 58 -12.59 5.73 -12.85
N VAL A 59 -13.85 5.84 -12.41
CA VAL A 59 -15.05 5.61 -13.26
C VAL A 59 -15.04 6.52 -14.50
N GLY A 60 -14.36 7.67 -14.45
CA GLY A 60 -14.13 8.53 -15.61
C GLY A 60 -13.05 8.05 -16.58
N GLY A 61 -12.45 6.87 -16.34
CA GLY A 61 -11.44 6.27 -17.20
C GLY A 61 -10.01 6.79 -16.99
N GLU A 62 -9.78 7.64 -15.98
CA GLU A 62 -8.44 8.12 -15.66
C GLU A 62 -7.62 7.03 -14.93
N LEU A 63 -6.43 6.71 -15.47
CA LEU A 63 -5.53 5.74 -14.86
C LEU A 63 -5.01 6.24 -13.51
N LYS A 64 -5.17 5.44 -12.46
CA LYS A 64 -4.62 5.65 -11.13
C LYS A 64 -3.33 4.85 -10.91
N ALA A 65 -3.36 3.57 -11.23
CA ALA A 65 -2.21 2.70 -11.13
C ALA A 65 -2.24 1.62 -12.21
N LYS A 66 -1.05 1.22 -12.65
CA LYS A 66 -0.81 0.08 -13.54
C LYS A 66 0.23 -0.83 -12.93
N TYR A 67 0.00 -2.13 -13.03
CA TYR A 67 0.85 -3.16 -12.46
C TYR A 67 1.37 -4.10 -13.53
N ASP A 68 2.66 -4.41 -13.47
CA ASP A 68 3.30 -5.42 -14.31
C ASP A 68 3.79 -6.58 -13.44
N TYR A 69 3.63 -7.80 -13.95
CA TYR A 69 4.00 -9.03 -13.25
C TYR A 69 4.88 -9.91 -14.14
N LEU A 70 5.70 -10.73 -13.52
CA LEU A 70 6.34 -11.86 -14.18
C LEU A 70 5.30 -12.96 -14.47
N ALA A 71 5.70 -13.93 -15.28
CA ALA A 71 4.82 -15.03 -15.66
C ALA A 71 4.40 -15.95 -14.49
N ASP A 72 5.16 -15.94 -13.40
CA ASP A 72 4.87 -16.64 -12.15
C ASP A 72 3.95 -15.88 -11.20
N GLY A 73 3.51 -14.67 -11.59
CA GLY A 73 2.67 -13.81 -10.76
C GLY A 73 3.44 -12.86 -9.84
N THR A 74 4.77 -12.93 -9.81
CA THR A 74 5.57 -12.00 -9.02
C THR A 74 5.41 -10.56 -9.55
N LYS A 75 5.03 -9.63 -8.67
CA LYS A 75 4.90 -8.22 -9.04
C LYS A 75 6.27 -7.63 -9.37
N LEU A 76 6.39 -7.07 -10.57
CA LEU A 76 7.61 -6.46 -11.08
C LEU A 76 7.62 -4.94 -10.86
N ARG A 77 6.47 -4.29 -11.06
CA ARG A 77 6.34 -2.83 -10.90
C ARG A 77 4.92 -2.37 -10.70
N VAL A 78 4.84 -1.16 -10.18
CA VAL A 78 3.61 -0.34 -10.18
C VAL A 78 3.94 1.07 -10.67
N ARG A 79 3.04 1.66 -11.45
CA ARG A 79 3.19 3.01 -12.03
C ARG A 79 1.90 3.79 -11.93
N ASP A 80 2.04 5.11 -11.76
CA ASP A 80 0.93 6.06 -11.89
C ASP A 80 0.66 6.45 -13.34
N LYS A 81 -0.28 7.36 -13.54
CA LYS A 81 -0.59 7.97 -14.83
C LYS A 81 0.67 8.65 -15.41
N GLY A 82 1.00 8.31 -16.65
CA GLY A 82 2.13 8.89 -17.37
C GLY A 82 3.49 8.30 -16.99
N ASP A 83 3.53 7.23 -16.20
CA ASP A 83 4.77 6.55 -15.80
C ASP A 83 5.74 7.47 -15.06
N VAL A 84 5.20 8.42 -14.26
CA VAL A 84 6.00 9.42 -13.55
C VAL A 84 6.48 8.90 -12.21
N ASN A 85 5.58 8.28 -11.42
CA ASN A 85 5.91 7.77 -10.09
C ASN A 85 5.56 6.30 -9.97
N GLY A 86 6.21 5.63 -9.02
CA GLY A 86 5.91 4.24 -8.73
C GLY A 86 7.08 3.49 -8.13
N PHE A 87 7.04 2.17 -8.24
CA PHE A 87 8.05 1.28 -7.67
C PHE A 87 8.38 0.15 -8.62
N ASP A 88 9.65 -0.25 -8.63
CA ASP A 88 10.15 -1.49 -9.23
C ASP A 88 10.60 -2.44 -8.13
N TYR A 89 10.25 -3.71 -8.27
CA TYR A 89 10.56 -4.77 -7.32
C TYR A 89 11.50 -5.78 -7.97
N LEU A 90 12.65 -6.01 -7.36
CA LEU A 90 13.64 -6.96 -7.85
C LEU A 90 14.14 -7.83 -6.67
N GLY A 91 13.45 -8.93 -6.43
CA GLY A 91 13.71 -9.76 -5.24
C GLY A 91 13.47 -8.95 -3.97
N SER A 92 14.51 -8.83 -3.13
CA SER A 92 14.45 -8.03 -1.91
C SER A 92 14.64 -6.52 -2.12
N LEU A 93 14.97 -6.08 -3.33
CA LEU A 93 15.23 -4.68 -3.63
C LEU A 93 13.98 -3.98 -4.13
N THR A 94 13.71 -2.81 -3.58
CA THR A 94 12.65 -1.90 -4.04
C THR A 94 13.28 -0.62 -4.52
N TYR A 95 12.94 -0.24 -5.74
CA TYR A 95 13.35 1.03 -6.34
C TYR A 95 12.14 1.95 -6.45
N ARG A 96 12.32 3.20 -6.06
CA ARG A 96 11.34 4.26 -6.25
C ARG A 96 11.60 4.99 -7.56
N LYS A 97 10.57 5.12 -8.38
CA LYS A 97 10.56 6.00 -9.55
C LYS A 97 9.96 7.34 -9.18
N SER A 98 10.64 8.41 -9.59
CA SER A 98 10.14 9.79 -9.49
C SER A 98 10.60 10.57 -10.71
N GLY A 99 9.68 10.98 -11.57
CA GLY A 99 9.99 11.55 -12.87
C GLY A 99 10.82 10.60 -13.74
N ALA A 100 11.94 11.06 -14.24
CA ALA A 100 12.88 10.24 -15.03
C ALA A 100 13.83 9.40 -14.16
N GLY A 101 13.89 9.64 -12.85
CA GLY A 101 14.79 8.98 -11.93
C GLY A 101 14.27 7.67 -11.38
N LEU A 102 15.13 6.66 -11.29
CA LEU A 102 14.91 5.41 -10.56
C LEU A 102 16.00 5.29 -9.51
N GLN A 103 15.63 5.22 -8.23
CA GLN A 103 16.55 5.17 -7.11
C GLN A 103 16.22 4.00 -6.20
N LEU A 104 17.25 3.36 -5.64
CA LEU A 104 17.05 2.34 -4.62
C LEU A 104 16.35 2.97 -3.41
N GLU A 105 15.18 2.45 -3.05
CA GLU A 105 14.43 2.88 -1.88
C GLU A 105 14.81 2.06 -0.65
N SER A 106 14.86 0.75 -0.82
CA SER A 106 15.17 -0.16 0.28
C SER A 106 15.58 -1.55 -0.20
N ALA A 107 16.24 -2.26 0.69
CA ALA A 107 16.49 -3.70 0.58
C ALA A 107 15.83 -4.40 1.78
N SER A 108 14.89 -5.29 1.53
CA SER A 108 14.18 -6.04 2.58
C SER A 108 15.02 -7.22 3.06
N PHE A 109 14.95 -7.50 4.35
CA PHE A 109 15.47 -8.72 4.99
C PHE A 109 14.43 -9.24 6.00
N GLY A 110 14.67 -10.41 6.61
CA GLY A 110 13.65 -11.08 7.43
C GLY A 110 12.97 -10.21 8.49
N ASP A 111 13.73 -9.31 9.12
CA ASP A 111 13.26 -8.51 10.26
C ASP A 111 13.22 -7.00 9.98
N GLY A 112 13.17 -6.58 8.71
CA GLY A 112 13.11 -5.16 8.39
C GLY A 112 13.58 -4.77 7.01
N VAL A 113 14.08 -3.54 6.91
CA VAL A 113 14.62 -2.98 5.66
C VAL A 113 15.91 -2.19 5.92
N ILE A 114 16.80 -2.24 4.93
CA ILE A 114 17.94 -1.36 4.83
C ILE A 114 17.59 -0.27 3.82
N ARG A 115 17.72 0.99 4.20
CA ARG A 115 17.56 2.15 3.31
C ARG A 115 18.92 2.68 2.90
N PRO A 116 19.10 3.09 1.65
CA PRO A 116 20.34 3.75 1.25
C PRO A 116 20.51 5.06 2.03
N GLY A 117 21.77 5.47 2.21
CA GLY A 117 22.08 6.82 2.67
C GLY A 117 21.63 7.88 1.66
N ASP A 118 21.73 9.14 2.07
CA ASP A 118 21.44 10.25 1.18
C ASP A 118 22.44 10.34 0.01
N SER A 119 22.07 11.12 -1.02
CA SER A 119 22.91 11.34 -2.22
C SER A 119 24.26 12.03 -1.94
N ASN A 120 24.47 12.50 -0.71
CA ASN A 120 25.70 13.17 -0.28
C ASN A 120 26.68 12.22 0.42
N GLY A 121 26.47 10.89 0.32
CA GLY A 121 27.35 9.88 0.92
C GLY A 121 27.04 9.57 2.37
N GLY A 122 25.86 9.90 2.85
CA GLY A 122 25.36 9.47 4.16
C GLY A 122 25.32 7.95 4.28
N GLN A 123 25.54 7.44 5.50
CA GLN A 123 25.42 6.00 5.77
C GLN A 123 23.97 5.56 5.60
N GLY A 124 23.78 4.35 5.07
CA GLY A 124 22.48 3.71 5.01
C GLY A 124 21.93 3.45 6.42
N GLU A 125 20.61 3.42 6.52
CA GLU A 125 19.90 3.19 7.78
C GLU A 125 19.28 1.80 7.79
N VAL A 126 19.41 1.08 8.90
CA VAL A 126 18.72 -0.18 9.14
C VAL A 126 17.48 0.10 10.00
N ASN A 127 16.32 -0.28 9.49
CA ASN A 127 15.04 -0.19 10.19
C ASN A 127 14.57 -1.59 10.54
N TYR A 128 14.59 -1.94 11.81
CA TYR A 128 14.11 -3.23 12.33
C TYR A 128 12.63 -3.18 12.62
N PHE A 129 11.90 -4.19 12.20
CA PHE A 129 10.46 -4.32 12.39
C PHE A 129 10.17 -5.24 13.58
N LEU A 130 9.50 -4.73 14.59
CA LEU A 130 8.90 -5.52 15.64
C LEU A 130 7.44 -5.79 15.26
N THR A 131 7.17 -7.04 14.91
CA THR A 131 5.86 -7.46 14.42
C THR A 131 5.08 -8.22 15.49
N ASP A 132 3.75 -8.22 15.34
CA ASP A 132 2.90 -9.13 16.10
C ASP A 132 2.87 -10.54 15.47
N HIS A 133 2.13 -11.44 16.10
CA HIS A 133 2.02 -12.84 15.66
C HIS A 133 1.39 -13.02 14.26
N LEU A 134 0.77 -11.99 13.70
CA LEU A 134 0.22 -11.97 12.34
C LEU A 134 1.17 -11.30 11.34
N GLY A 135 2.36 -10.86 11.78
CA GLY A 135 3.33 -10.15 10.96
C GLY A 135 3.03 -8.66 10.76
N SER A 136 2.08 -8.07 11.50
CA SER A 136 1.81 -6.64 11.42
C SER A 136 2.92 -5.85 12.09
N VAL A 137 3.46 -4.84 11.42
CA VAL A 137 4.52 -3.99 11.93
C VAL A 137 3.98 -3.09 13.04
N ARG A 138 4.34 -3.40 14.29
CA ARG A 138 3.89 -2.68 15.49
C ARG A 138 4.82 -1.55 15.87
N VAL A 139 6.13 -1.79 15.77
CA VAL A 139 7.16 -0.81 16.09
C VAL A 139 8.29 -0.93 15.07
N ILE A 140 8.86 0.19 14.68
CA ILE A 140 10.11 0.25 13.94
C ILE A 140 11.16 0.93 14.79
N VAL A 141 12.34 0.34 14.85
CA VAL A 141 13.49 0.92 15.53
C VAL A 141 14.69 1.02 14.57
N ASP A 142 15.53 2.01 14.80
CA ASP A 142 16.84 2.11 14.12
C ASP A 142 17.90 1.21 14.74
N GLY A 143 19.10 1.20 14.18
CA GLY A 143 20.24 0.43 14.69
C GLY A 143 20.72 0.82 16.09
N THR A 144 20.25 1.93 16.66
CA THR A 144 20.54 2.37 18.02
C THR A 144 19.45 1.98 19.03
N GLY A 145 18.33 1.44 18.53
CA GLY A 145 17.16 1.12 19.35
C GLY A 145 16.18 2.29 19.51
N LYS A 146 16.39 3.41 18.83
CA LYS A 146 15.44 4.52 18.82
C LYS A 146 14.18 4.15 18.07
N VAL A 147 13.02 4.42 18.66
CA VAL A 147 11.72 4.19 18.01
C VAL A 147 11.47 5.23 16.92
N LEU A 148 11.28 4.75 15.70
CA LEU A 148 10.99 5.56 14.51
C LEU A 148 9.51 5.58 14.17
N GLU A 149 8.79 4.48 14.44
CA GLU A 149 7.37 4.35 14.14
C GLU A 149 6.68 3.46 15.16
N ARG A 150 5.42 3.77 15.46
CA ARG A 150 4.50 2.89 16.19
C ARG A 150 3.16 2.81 15.46
N ASN A 151 2.57 1.62 15.43
CA ASN A 151 1.28 1.37 14.80
C ASN A 151 0.37 0.55 15.72
N ASP A 152 -0.87 1.01 15.82
CA ASP A 152 -2.00 0.23 16.26
C ASP A 152 -2.98 0.07 15.10
N TYR A 153 -3.61 -1.09 15.02
CA TYR A 153 -4.51 -1.41 13.93
C TYR A 153 -5.89 -1.79 14.47
N TYR A 154 -6.92 -1.31 13.79
CA TYR A 154 -8.26 -1.86 13.87
C TYR A 154 -8.33 -3.21 13.15
N PRO A 155 -9.38 -4.02 13.39
CA PRO A 155 -9.61 -5.20 12.58
C PRO A 155 -9.57 -4.87 11.07
N PHE A 156 -8.96 -5.77 10.28
CA PHE A 156 -8.75 -5.62 8.83
C PHE A 156 -7.75 -4.54 8.40
N GLY A 157 -6.92 -4.05 9.33
CA GLY A 157 -5.70 -3.32 9.01
C GLY A 157 -5.82 -1.80 8.89
N ALA A 158 -7.00 -1.22 9.14
CA ALA A 158 -7.08 0.24 9.25
C ALA A 158 -6.21 0.70 10.43
N ARG A 159 -5.31 1.68 10.17
CA ARG A 159 -4.43 2.19 11.22
C ARG A 159 -5.20 3.10 12.18
N GLN A 160 -4.98 2.92 13.47
CA GLN A 160 -5.42 3.88 14.46
C GLN A 160 -4.45 5.07 14.44
N VAL A 161 -4.93 6.22 13.99
CA VAL A 161 -4.14 7.45 13.98
C VAL A 161 -4.00 7.98 15.41
N ARG A 162 -2.74 8.11 15.87
CA ARG A 162 -2.41 8.63 17.19
C ARG A 162 -1.34 9.70 17.05
N SER A 163 -1.63 10.90 17.55
CA SER A 163 -0.70 12.03 17.48
C SER A 163 0.55 11.86 18.36
N ASP A 164 0.49 10.97 19.37
CA ASP A 164 1.58 10.66 20.27
C ASP A 164 2.52 9.55 19.76
N TYR A 165 2.19 8.93 18.60
CA TYR A 165 3.02 7.91 17.98
C TYR A 165 3.92 8.50 16.89
N PRO A 166 5.23 8.22 16.92
CA PRO A 166 6.10 8.57 15.82
C PRO A 166 5.69 7.82 14.56
N GLN A 167 5.82 8.49 13.41
CA GLN A 167 5.48 7.97 12.10
C GLN A 167 6.67 8.08 11.16
N LEU A 168 7.02 7.00 10.49
CA LEU A 168 8.07 6.96 9.47
C LEU A 168 7.43 6.96 8.08
N ALA A 169 7.35 8.13 7.45
CA ALA A 169 6.69 8.30 6.15
C ALA A 169 7.28 7.40 5.04
N ALA A 170 8.56 7.06 5.15
CA ALA A 170 9.21 6.16 4.20
C ALA A 170 8.80 4.68 4.36
N ASN A 171 8.19 4.30 5.49
CA ASN A 171 7.78 2.92 5.69
C ASN A 171 6.40 2.66 5.09
N ARG A 172 6.35 1.68 4.18
CA ARG A 172 5.12 1.21 3.53
C ARG A 172 4.63 -0.15 4.03
N PHE A 173 5.46 -0.86 4.79
CA PHE A 173 5.08 -2.15 5.37
C PHE A 173 4.27 -1.94 6.65
N LYS A 174 3.05 -2.46 6.68
CA LYS A 174 2.07 -2.19 7.73
C LYS A 174 1.41 -3.48 8.24
N TYR A 175 0.12 -3.59 8.12
CA TYR A 175 -0.70 -4.70 8.62
C TYR A 175 -0.36 -6.02 7.90
N ASN A 176 -0.17 -7.10 8.66
CA ASN A 176 0.22 -8.42 8.16
C ASN A 176 1.47 -8.40 7.26
N GLY A 177 2.39 -7.44 7.48
CA GLY A 177 3.56 -7.25 6.65
C GLY A 177 3.26 -6.79 5.22
N LYS A 178 2.02 -6.41 4.93
CA LYS A 178 1.60 -5.95 3.60
C LYS A 178 2.02 -4.51 3.36
N GLU A 179 2.32 -4.24 2.10
CA GLU A 179 2.73 -2.93 1.64
C GLU A 179 1.53 -2.02 1.45
N GLU A 180 1.59 -0.80 1.98
CA GLU A 180 0.64 0.26 1.70
C GLU A 180 0.85 0.79 0.28
N GLN A 181 -0.17 0.71 -0.56
CA GLN A 181 -0.13 1.14 -1.94
C GLN A 181 -0.39 2.63 -2.05
N VAL A 182 0.71 3.39 -2.18
CA VAL A 182 0.66 4.85 -2.26
C VAL A 182 0.59 5.38 -3.69
N THR A 183 0.91 4.53 -4.69
CA THR A 183 0.84 4.92 -6.10
C THR A 183 -0.61 5.20 -6.50
N GLY A 184 -0.86 6.34 -7.10
CA GLY A 184 -2.19 6.75 -7.54
C GLY A 184 -3.15 7.15 -6.43
N ASP A 185 -2.65 7.43 -5.22
CA ASP A 185 -3.43 7.79 -4.02
C ASP A 185 -4.49 6.73 -3.68
N LEU A 186 -4.11 5.46 -3.78
CA LEU A 186 -5.03 4.36 -3.55
C LEU A 186 -5.18 4.03 -2.07
N ASP A 187 -4.13 4.23 -1.26
CA ASP A 187 -4.07 4.06 0.20
C ASP A 187 -4.75 2.77 0.70
N TRP A 188 -4.45 1.66 0.09
CA TRP A 188 -4.87 0.34 0.56
C TRP A 188 -3.66 -0.56 0.81
N LEU A 189 -3.89 -1.65 1.53
CA LEU A 189 -2.87 -2.68 1.70
C LEU A 189 -2.82 -3.55 0.43
N ASP A 190 -1.62 -3.73 -0.10
CA ASP A 190 -1.39 -4.64 -1.22
C ASP A 190 -1.27 -6.06 -0.68
N CYS A 191 -2.37 -6.78 -0.72
CA CYS A 191 -2.42 -8.16 -0.22
C CYS A 191 -1.82 -9.19 -1.20
N GLY A 192 -1.32 -8.73 -2.34
CA GLY A 192 -0.96 -9.62 -3.43
C GLY A 192 -2.21 -10.25 -4.05
N ALA A 193 -2.03 -11.02 -5.08
CA ALA A 193 -3.09 -11.83 -5.64
C ALA A 193 -2.97 -13.26 -5.13
#